data_28cb61e6b0ae4fd501209b23da280d19
#
_entry.id   28cb61e6b0ae4fd501209b23da280d19
#
_cell.length_a   1.000
_cell.length_b   1.000
_cell.length_c   1.000
_cell.angle_alpha   90.00
_cell.angle_beta   90.00
_cell.angle_gamma   90.00
#
_symmetry.space_group_name_H-M   'P 1'
#
loop_
_entity.id
_entity.type
_entity.pdbx_description
1 polymer ?
#
loop_
_entity_poly.entity_id
_entity_poly.type
_entity_poly.pdbx_seq_one_letter_code
_entity_poly.pdbx_strand_id
1 'polypeptide(L)'
;MIDRKCKVTLGGLPQKIHVKGDETKPVLLFLHGGPGVCNRHTVMTVHADLQKDFLVVAWDQRGSGGSYRGAAVETLTIDRLVDDAHELVLWLCREYGRKKVYLLGGSWGSELGTWLAYRYPEHIAAFVGFGQVVNGAKNEELSYQFALEEAQKAGDEKSIAVLKRVGPPVMGVYKGGFDGMMAQRRVMMKYGGYSQSKKKRSYFRSMVVPMLCSGEYSIPDLIGVAKGYRYVLTAM
;
A
#
# COMPACT_ATOMS: atom_id res chain seq x y z
N MET A 1 3.83 -24.68 -11.59
CA MET A 1 4.40 -23.49 -10.88
C MET A 1 4.80 -22.45 -11.89
N ILE A 2 4.29 -21.24 -11.78
CA ILE A 2 4.69 -20.10 -12.62
C ILE A 2 5.38 -19.03 -11.76
N ASP A 3 6.20 -18.20 -12.42
CA ASP A 3 6.85 -17.01 -11.89
C ASP A 3 6.87 -15.97 -13.03
N ARG A 4 5.82 -15.14 -13.12
CA ARG A 4 5.54 -14.29 -14.28
C ARG A 4 5.41 -12.83 -13.88
N LYS A 5 6.32 -12.00 -14.38
CA LYS A 5 6.24 -10.54 -14.27
C LYS A 5 5.73 -9.98 -15.60
N CYS A 6 4.59 -9.29 -15.60
CA CYS A 6 4.01 -8.73 -16.82
C CYS A 6 3.29 -7.40 -16.53
N LYS A 7 2.77 -6.78 -17.59
CA LYS A 7 1.89 -5.62 -17.49
C LYS A 7 0.51 -6.00 -18.01
N VAL A 8 -0.51 -5.52 -17.31
CA VAL A 8 -1.92 -5.61 -17.70
C VAL A 8 -2.44 -4.19 -17.90
N THR A 9 -3.15 -3.94 -18.98
CA THR A 9 -3.77 -2.63 -19.21
C THR A 9 -5.04 -2.52 -18.37
N LEU A 10 -5.03 -1.58 -17.42
CA LEU A 10 -6.13 -1.30 -16.50
C LEU A 10 -6.44 0.19 -16.59
N GLY A 11 -7.69 0.55 -16.88
CA GLY A 11 -8.06 1.95 -17.09
C GLY A 11 -7.18 2.68 -18.10
N GLY A 12 -6.82 2.00 -19.20
CA GLY A 12 -5.97 2.53 -20.26
C GLY A 12 -4.47 2.63 -19.90
N LEU A 13 -4.04 2.29 -18.68
CA LEU A 13 -2.65 2.33 -18.24
C LEU A 13 -2.06 0.92 -18.10
N PRO A 14 -0.90 0.62 -18.74
CA PRO A 14 -0.18 -0.63 -18.50
C PRO A 14 0.37 -0.68 -17.08
N GLN A 15 -0.22 -1.50 -16.22
CA GLN A 15 0.13 -1.64 -14.81
C GLN A 15 0.86 -2.95 -14.55
N LYS A 16 1.88 -2.92 -13.70
CA LYS A 16 2.78 -4.05 -13.47
C LYS A 16 2.23 -4.97 -12.39
N ILE A 17 2.24 -6.27 -12.71
CA ILE A 17 1.92 -7.33 -11.77
C ILE A 17 3.05 -8.36 -11.72
N HIS A 18 3.12 -9.09 -10.62
CA HIS A 18 3.90 -10.30 -10.49
C HIS A 18 2.99 -11.42 -9.99
N VAL A 19 2.91 -12.50 -10.75
CA VAL A 19 2.12 -13.69 -10.43
C VAL A 19 3.06 -14.85 -10.16
N LYS A 20 2.89 -15.51 -9.01
CA LYS A 20 3.77 -16.62 -8.63
C LYS A 20 3.02 -17.69 -7.84
N GLY A 21 3.23 -18.95 -8.20
CA GLY A 21 2.60 -20.10 -7.53
C GLY A 21 2.13 -21.16 -8.52
N ASP A 22 1.23 -22.00 -8.05
CA ASP A 22 0.58 -23.03 -8.84
C ASP A 22 -0.71 -22.49 -9.46
N GLU A 23 -0.81 -22.52 -10.80
CA GLU A 23 -1.98 -22.02 -11.56
C GLU A 23 -3.27 -22.78 -11.25
N THR A 24 -3.19 -23.97 -10.68
CA THR A 24 -4.37 -24.76 -10.26
C THR A 24 -4.95 -24.30 -8.92
N LYS A 25 -4.19 -23.50 -8.15
CA LYS A 25 -4.60 -22.98 -6.85
C LYS A 25 -5.53 -21.76 -6.97
N PRO A 26 -6.29 -21.43 -5.90
CA PRO A 26 -7.06 -20.19 -5.85
C PRO A 26 -6.15 -18.96 -6.02
N VAL A 27 -6.67 -17.93 -6.69
CA VAL A 27 -5.93 -16.67 -6.88
C VAL A 27 -6.05 -15.78 -5.65
N LEU A 28 -4.92 -15.30 -5.13
CA LEU A 28 -4.83 -14.32 -4.04
C LEU A 28 -4.21 -13.02 -4.57
N LEU A 29 -5.00 -11.96 -4.67
CA LEU A 29 -4.54 -10.62 -5.03
C LEU A 29 -4.15 -9.83 -3.78
N PHE A 30 -2.90 -9.39 -3.72
CA PHE A 30 -2.39 -8.54 -2.66
C PHE A 30 -2.53 -7.05 -3.03
N LEU A 31 -3.23 -6.29 -2.18
CA LEU A 31 -3.45 -4.85 -2.31
C LEU A 31 -2.49 -4.11 -1.36
N HIS A 32 -1.49 -3.42 -1.93
CA HIS A 32 -0.49 -2.72 -1.12
C HIS A 32 -1.01 -1.44 -0.47
N GLY A 33 -0.33 -1.01 0.57
CA GLY A 33 -0.62 0.22 1.31
C GLY A 33 -0.11 1.50 0.67
N GLY A 34 -0.16 2.56 1.41
CA GLY A 34 0.26 3.90 1.02
C GLY A 34 -0.89 4.90 1.13
N PRO A 35 -1.56 5.30 0.04
CA PRO A 35 -1.46 4.83 -1.36
C PRO A 35 -0.08 5.09 -1.99
N GLY A 36 0.27 4.27 -3.00
CA GLY A 36 1.51 4.47 -3.75
C GLY A 36 2.79 3.82 -3.18
N VAL A 37 2.68 3.01 -2.10
CA VAL A 37 3.81 2.25 -1.52
C VAL A 37 3.77 0.80 -1.97
N CYS A 38 4.23 0.55 -3.20
CA CYS A 38 4.29 -0.81 -3.73
C CYS A 38 5.30 -1.68 -2.95
N ASN A 39 4.95 -2.95 -2.74
CA ASN A 39 5.71 -3.87 -1.90
C ASN A 39 5.81 -5.30 -2.47
N ARG A 40 5.90 -5.44 -3.82
CA ARG A 40 6.01 -6.74 -4.49
C ARG A 40 7.07 -7.64 -3.85
N HIS A 41 8.24 -7.08 -3.50
CA HIS A 41 9.29 -7.83 -2.83
C HIS A 41 8.84 -8.49 -1.53
N THR A 42 8.08 -7.77 -0.69
CA THR A 42 7.57 -8.31 0.57
C THR A 42 6.61 -9.47 0.31
N VAL A 43 5.67 -9.30 -0.63
CA VAL A 43 4.69 -10.33 -0.97
C VAL A 43 5.38 -11.59 -1.51
N MET A 44 6.36 -11.42 -2.40
CA MET A 44 6.99 -12.53 -3.09
C MET A 44 8.09 -13.24 -2.27
N THR A 45 8.65 -12.59 -1.23
CA THR A 45 9.71 -13.16 -0.40
C THR A 45 9.26 -13.42 1.04
N VAL A 46 8.75 -12.39 1.74
CA VAL A 46 8.37 -12.53 3.16
C VAL A 46 7.11 -13.36 3.32
N HIS A 47 6.15 -13.21 2.40
CA HIS A 47 4.90 -13.97 2.38
C HIS A 47 4.92 -15.14 1.39
N ALA A 48 6.11 -15.65 1.06
CA ALA A 48 6.28 -16.76 0.11
C ALA A 48 5.51 -18.03 0.51
N ASP A 49 5.27 -18.23 1.79
CA ASP A 49 4.48 -19.38 2.28
C ASP A 49 3.05 -19.39 1.72
N LEU A 50 2.46 -18.24 1.39
CA LEU A 50 1.15 -18.15 0.75
C LEU A 50 1.12 -18.86 -0.62
N GLN A 51 2.27 -18.98 -1.30
CA GLN A 51 2.38 -19.67 -2.59
C GLN A 51 2.17 -21.19 -2.48
N LYS A 52 2.16 -21.74 -1.27
CA LYS A 52 1.83 -23.15 -1.03
C LYS A 52 0.33 -23.43 -1.29
N ASP A 53 -0.53 -22.46 -1.01
CA ASP A 53 -1.97 -22.62 -1.05
C ASP A 53 -2.67 -21.76 -2.09
N PHE A 54 -1.99 -20.74 -2.61
CA PHE A 54 -2.52 -19.76 -3.55
C PHE A 54 -1.59 -19.52 -4.75
N LEU A 55 -2.21 -19.14 -5.85
CA LEU A 55 -1.55 -18.39 -6.90
C LEU A 55 -1.51 -16.93 -6.48
N VAL A 56 -0.34 -16.46 -6.01
CA VAL A 56 -0.19 -15.14 -5.40
C VAL A 56 0.08 -14.08 -6.46
N VAL A 57 -0.66 -12.99 -6.40
CA VAL A 57 -0.54 -11.83 -7.30
C VAL A 57 -0.19 -10.59 -6.50
N ALA A 58 0.97 -10.01 -6.77
CA ALA A 58 1.36 -8.68 -6.30
C ALA A 58 1.21 -7.67 -7.44
N TRP A 59 0.57 -6.55 -7.15
CA TRP A 59 0.25 -5.51 -8.12
C TRP A 59 0.84 -4.16 -7.70
N ASP A 60 1.56 -3.50 -8.59
CA ASP A 60 1.91 -2.10 -8.42
C ASP A 60 0.72 -1.27 -8.92
N GLN A 61 -0.03 -0.67 -7.99
CA GLN A 61 -1.20 0.17 -8.30
C GLN A 61 -0.79 1.40 -9.12
N ARG A 62 -1.73 1.97 -9.84
CA ARG A 62 -1.56 3.20 -10.63
C ARG A 62 -0.73 4.25 -9.86
N GLY A 63 0.26 4.84 -10.52
CA GLY A 63 1.12 5.87 -9.93
C GLY A 63 2.24 5.35 -9.02
N SER A 64 2.45 4.01 -8.90
CA SER A 64 3.48 3.43 -8.05
C SER A 64 4.35 2.41 -8.78
N GLY A 65 5.56 2.19 -8.30
CA GLY A 65 6.47 1.17 -8.80
C GLY A 65 6.57 1.13 -10.33
N GLY A 66 6.37 -0.06 -10.91
CA GLY A 66 6.37 -0.26 -12.37
C GLY A 66 5.15 0.30 -13.10
N SER A 67 4.14 0.79 -12.37
CA SER A 67 2.93 1.45 -12.87
C SER A 67 2.96 2.98 -12.68
N TYR A 68 4.12 3.55 -12.33
CA TYR A 68 4.28 4.98 -12.08
C TYR A 68 4.20 5.80 -13.36
N ARG A 69 4.93 5.38 -14.41
CA ARG A 69 5.01 6.14 -15.66
C ARG A 69 3.70 6.08 -16.43
N GLY A 70 3.26 7.24 -16.91
CA GLY A 70 2.01 7.39 -17.68
C GLY A 70 0.75 7.53 -16.82
N ALA A 71 0.84 7.42 -15.49
CA ALA A 71 -0.27 7.74 -14.61
C ALA A 71 -0.43 9.26 -14.54
N ALA A 72 -1.46 9.80 -15.16
CA ALA A 72 -1.77 11.22 -15.08
C ALA A 72 -2.40 11.55 -13.72
N VAL A 73 -2.07 12.72 -13.17
CA VAL A 73 -2.46 13.14 -11.81
C VAL A 73 -3.98 13.14 -11.63
N GLU A 74 -4.72 13.59 -12.62
CA GLU A 74 -6.18 13.63 -12.63
C GLU A 74 -6.84 12.24 -12.59
N THR A 75 -6.07 11.18 -12.88
CA THR A 75 -6.55 9.79 -12.80
C THR A 75 -6.27 9.13 -11.44
N LEU A 76 -5.59 9.82 -10.52
CA LEU A 76 -5.26 9.32 -9.21
C LEU A 76 -6.42 9.60 -8.23
N THR A 77 -7.53 8.94 -8.42
CA THR A 77 -8.72 9.03 -7.59
C THR A 77 -9.04 7.67 -6.96
N ILE A 78 -9.75 7.68 -5.83
CA ILE A 78 -10.20 6.44 -5.15
C ILE A 78 -11.01 5.60 -6.13
N ASP A 79 -11.98 6.20 -6.83
CA ASP A 79 -12.84 5.48 -7.77
C ASP A 79 -12.04 4.83 -8.89
N ARG A 80 -11.08 5.56 -9.50
CA ARG A 80 -10.24 4.97 -10.54
C ARG A 80 -9.37 3.82 -10.02
N LEU A 81 -8.85 3.91 -8.81
CA LEU A 81 -8.08 2.82 -8.19
C LEU A 81 -8.95 1.59 -7.89
N VAL A 82 -10.21 1.80 -7.49
CA VAL A 82 -11.18 0.71 -7.31
C VAL A 82 -11.52 0.06 -8.65
N ASP A 83 -11.74 0.84 -9.70
CA ASP A 83 -12.02 0.33 -11.04
C ASP A 83 -10.82 -0.42 -11.60
N ASP A 84 -9.58 0.10 -11.46
CA ASP A 84 -8.36 -0.62 -11.85
C ASP A 84 -8.24 -1.97 -11.12
N ALA A 85 -8.55 -2.00 -9.82
CA ALA A 85 -8.55 -3.23 -9.03
C ALA A 85 -9.60 -4.23 -9.53
N HIS A 86 -10.80 -3.76 -9.87
CA HIS A 86 -11.86 -4.60 -10.43
C HIS A 86 -11.48 -5.13 -11.82
N GLU A 87 -10.96 -4.28 -12.70
CA GLU A 87 -10.48 -4.69 -14.02
C GLU A 87 -9.39 -5.78 -13.89
N LEU A 88 -8.49 -5.64 -12.90
CA LEU A 88 -7.48 -6.67 -12.61
C LEU A 88 -8.11 -7.97 -12.11
N VAL A 89 -9.10 -7.90 -11.22
CA VAL A 89 -9.84 -9.08 -10.76
C VAL A 89 -10.49 -9.81 -11.91
N LEU A 90 -11.15 -9.08 -12.82
CA LEU A 90 -11.77 -9.68 -14.01
C LEU A 90 -10.74 -10.30 -14.95
N TRP A 91 -9.59 -9.65 -15.12
CA TRP A 91 -8.49 -10.19 -15.90
C TRP A 91 -7.96 -11.50 -15.29
N LEU A 92 -7.72 -11.52 -13.98
CA LEU A 92 -7.27 -12.71 -13.25
C LEU A 92 -8.28 -13.87 -13.33
N CYS A 93 -9.56 -13.55 -13.21
CA CYS A 93 -10.62 -14.54 -13.35
C CYS A 93 -10.61 -15.21 -14.74
N ARG A 94 -10.46 -14.42 -15.81
CA ARG A 94 -10.38 -14.93 -17.19
C ARG A 94 -9.09 -15.71 -17.45
N GLU A 95 -7.94 -15.14 -17.07
CA GLU A 95 -6.63 -15.73 -17.34
C GLU A 95 -6.46 -17.10 -16.68
N TYR A 96 -6.95 -17.25 -15.45
CA TYR A 96 -6.77 -18.48 -14.65
C TYR A 96 -8.04 -19.33 -14.50
N GLY A 97 -9.10 -19.04 -15.25
CA GLY A 97 -10.34 -19.82 -15.22
C GLY A 97 -11.05 -19.82 -13.87
N ARG A 98 -11.06 -18.69 -13.16
CA ARG A 98 -11.67 -18.54 -11.83
C ARG A 98 -12.90 -17.66 -11.90
N LYS A 99 -13.91 -17.95 -11.05
CA LYS A 99 -15.10 -17.09 -10.88
C LYS A 99 -14.84 -15.96 -9.88
N LYS A 100 -13.99 -16.20 -8.89
CA LYS A 100 -13.73 -15.30 -7.79
C LYS A 100 -12.24 -15.35 -7.41
N VAL A 101 -11.75 -14.25 -6.81
CA VAL A 101 -10.41 -14.15 -6.24
C VAL A 101 -10.48 -13.89 -4.74
N TYR A 102 -9.42 -14.26 -4.02
CA TYR A 102 -9.19 -13.85 -2.64
C TYR A 102 -8.43 -12.53 -2.62
N LEU A 103 -8.74 -11.67 -1.66
CA LEU A 103 -8.06 -10.38 -1.47
C LEU A 103 -7.35 -10.36 -0.13
N LEU A 104 -6.12 -9.83 -0.13
CA LEU A 104 -5.35 -9.52 1.08
C LEU A 104 -4.87 -8.07 0.99
N GLY A 105 -5.41 -7.20 1.85
CA GLY A 105 -5.14 -5.76 1.80
C GLY A 105 -4.54 -5.22 3.10
N GLY A 106 -3.45 -4.45 3.00
CA GLY A 106 -2.81 -3.82 4.15
C GLY A 106 -2.92 -2.30 4.14
N SER A 107 -3.22 -1.66 5.29
CA SER A 107 -3.31 -0.20 5.40
C SER A 107 -4.26 0.37 4.33
N TRP A 108 -3.84 1.33 3.48
CA TRP A 108 -4.61 1.78 2.32
C TRP A 108 -5.18 0.62 1.48
N GLY A 109 -4.40 -0.45 1.26
CA GLY A 109 -4.90 -1.63 0.54
C GLY A 109 -6.10 -2.31 1.22
N SER A 110 -6.27 -2.14 2.53
CA SER A 110 -7.46 -2.63 3.24
C SER A 110 -8.68 -1.76 2.97
N GLU A 111 -8.51 -0.45 2.79
CA GLU A 111 -9.59 0.45 2.37
C GLU A 111 -10.00 0.14 0.93
N LEU A 112 -9.03 0.02 0.01
CA LEU A 112 -9.28 -0.36 -1.38
C LEU A 112 -9.99 -1.72 -1.48
N GLY A 113 -9.56 -2.71 -0.68
CA GLY A 113 -10.19 -4.04 -0.63
C GLY A 113 -11.63 -4.01 -0.11
N THR A 114 -11.92 -3.12 0.85
CA THR A 114 -13.29 -2.92 1.36
C THR A 114 -14.20 -2.35 0.26
N TRP A 115 -13.75 -1.31 -0.47
CA TRP A 115 -14.51 -0.76 -1.59
C TRP A 115 -14.73 -1.78 -2.70
N LEU A 116 -13.70 -2.55 -3.02
CA LEU A 116 -13.78 -3.59 -4.05
C LEU A 116 -14.77 -4.71 -3.65
N ALA A 117 -14.68 -5.21 -2.42
CA ALA A 117 -15.58 -6.25 -1.91
C ALA A 117 -17.03 -5.76 -1.77
N TYR A 118 -17.23 -4.47 -1.44
CA TYR A 118 -18.55 -3.85 -1.34
C TYR A 118 -19.21 -3.65 -2.72
N ARG A 119 -18.44 -3.15 -3.70
CA ARG A 119 -18.99 -2.84 -5.04
C ARG A 119 -19.16 -4.07 -5.93
N TYR A 120 -18.30 -5.10 -5.76
CA TYR A 120 -18.20 -6.26 -6.67
C TYR A 120 -18.11 -7.59 -5.91
N PRO A 121 -19.04 -7.87 -4.97
CA PRO A 121 -18.99 -9.06 -4.11
C PRO A 121 -19.07 -10.36 -4.91
N GLU A 122 -19.65 -10.34 -6.11
CA GLU A 122 -19.78 -11.48 -7.00
C GLU A 122 -18.43 -12.01 -7.51
N HIS A 123 -17.37 -11.19 -7.52
CA HIS A 123 -16.04 -11.57 -7.97
C HIS A 123 -15.06 -11.84 -6.82
N ILE A 124 -15.47 -11.62 -5.57
CA ILE A 124 -14.60 -11.77 -4.38
C ILE A 124 -15.02 -13.01 -3.60
N ALA A 125 -14.06 -13.93 -3.38
CA ALA A 125 -14.27 -15.13 -2.59
C ALA A 125 -14.20 -14.86 -1.09
N ALA A 126 -13.19 -14.10 -0.67
CA ALA A 126 -13.01 -13.55 0.67
C ALA A 126 -12.05 -12.38 0.65
N PHE A 127 -12.16 -11.51 1.64
CA PHE A 127 -11.25 -10.39 1.86
C PHE A 127 -10.69 -10.42 3.28
N VAL A 128 -9.38 -10.29 3.40
CA VAL A 128 -8.68 -10.14 4.68
C VAL A 128 -7.97 -8.79 4.68
N GLY A 129 -8.36 -7.91 5.61
CA GLY A 129 -7.70 -6.64 5.87
C GLY A 129 -6.78 -6.72 7.08
N PHE A 130 -5.58 -6.14 7.00
CA PHE A 130 -4.70 -5.95 8.15
C PHE A 130 -4.22 -4.50 8.24
N GLY A 131 -4.06 -3.99 9.47
CA GLY A 131 -3.92 -2.55 9.68
C GLY A 131 -5.10 -1.79 9.05
N GLN A 132 -6.32 -2.30 9.29
CA GLN A 132 -7.56 -1.88 8.63
C GLN A 132 -7.82 -0.39 8.78
N VAL A 133 -7.95 0.30 7.66
CA VAL A 133 -8.42 1.69 7.63
C VAL A 133 -9.95 1.69 7.55
N VAL A 134 -10.60 2.26 8.57
CA VAL A 134 -12.07 2.38 8.66
C VAL A 134 -12.51 3.82 8.45
N ASN A 135 -11.80 4.76 9.06
CA ASN A 135 -12.03 6.20 8.92
C ASN A 135 -10.67 6.91 8.90
N GLY A 136 -10.21 7.26 7.70
CA GLY A 136 -8.90 7.87 7.50
C GLY A 136 -8.71 9.18 8.26
N ALA A 137 -9.72 10.07 8.24
CA ALA A 137 -9.66 11.36 8.94
C ALA A 137 -9.51 11.16 10.46
N LYS A 138 -10.31 10.27 11.04
CA LYS A 138 -10.26 9.98 12.49
C LYS A 138 -8.93 9.29 12.86
N ASN A 139 -8.44 8.41 12.00
CA ASN A 139 -7.14 7.76 12.20
C ASN A 139 -5.99 8.78 12.24
N GLU A 140 -6.00 9.78 11.36
CA GLU A 140 -5.00 10.84 11.36
C GLU A 140 -5.07 11.70 12.64
N GLU A 141 -6.27 12.05 13.10
CA GLU A 141 -6.49 12.77 14.35
C GLU A 141 -5.92 12.01 15.56
N LEU A 142 -6.29 10.73 15.71
CA LEU A 142 -5.82 9.86 16.80
C LEU A 142 -4.31 9.66 16.74
N SER A 143 -3.75 9.51 15.54
CA SER A 143 -2.31 9.37 15.31
C SER A 143 -1.53 10.62 15.74
N TYR A 144 -2.09 11.81 15.48
CA TYR A 144 -1.51 13.08 15.93
C TYR A 144 -1.56 13.20 17.45
N GLN A 145 -2.71 12.91 18.06
CA GLN A 145 -2.90 12.94 19.51
C GLN A 145 -1.92 12.03 20.21
N PHE A 146 -1.83 10.76 19.76
CA PHE A 146 -0.86 9.80 20.29
C PHE A 146 0.58 10.33 20.24
N ALA A 147 1.00 10.85 19.10
CA ALA A 147 2.37 11.36 18.94
C ALA A 147 2.66 12.54 19.88
N LEU A 148 1.67 13.43 20.08
CA LEU A 148 1.81 14.58 20.96
C LEU A 148 1.85 14.17 22.44
N GLU A 149 0.97 13.30 22.86
CA GLU A 149 0.93 12.78 24.23
C GLU A 149 2.22 12.06 24.62
N GLU A 150 2.72 11.19 23.75
CA GLU A 150 3.97 10.46 24.02
C GLU A 150 5.19 11.40 24.04
N ALA A 151 5.22 12.42 23.17
CA ALA A 151 6.27 13.43 23.21
C ALA A 151 6.23 14.27 24.49
N GLN A 152 5.02 14.63 24.96
CA GLN A 152 4.82 15.35 26.24
C GLN A 152 5.26 14.50 27.46
N LYS A 153 4.83 13.23 27.53
CA LYS A 153 5.25 12.29 28.58
C LYS A 153 6.77 12.14 28.64
N ALA A 154 7.44 12.19 27.49
CA ALA A 154 8.89 12.08 27.39
C ALA A 154 9.64 13.42 27.62
N GLY A 155 8.96 14.55 27.79
CA GLY A 155 9.59 15.88 27.87
C GLY A 155 10.35 16.26 26.59
N ASP A 156 9.94 15.74 25.42
CA ASP A 156 10.66 15.95 24.15
C ASP A 156 10.22 17.23 23.45
N GLU A 157 10.76 18.35 23.90
CA GLU A 157 10.45 19.68 23.37
C GLU A 157 10.66 19.79 21.84
N LYS A 158 11.65 19.07 21.28
CA LYS A 158 11.90 19.08 19.84
C LYS A 158 10.75 18.43 19.07
N SER A 159 10.28 17.28 19.52
CA SER A 159 9.13 16.59 18.92
C SER A 159 7.83 17.39 19.10
N ILE A 160 7.63 17.97 20.28
CA ILE A 160 6.47 18.84 20.60
C ILE A 160 6.48 20.05 19.65
N ALA A 161 7.62 20.72 19.46
CA ALA A 161 7.73 21.87 18.56
C ALA A 161 7.42 21.49 17.08
N VAL A 162 7.87 20.31 16.61
CA VAL A 162 7.53 19.80 15.28
C VAL A 162 6.02 19.61 15.16
N LEU A 163 5.39 18.94 16.10
CA LEU A 163 3.93 18.66 16.07
C LEU A 163 3.12 19.96 16.16
N LYS A 164 3.49 20.90 17.04
CA LYS A 164 2.83 22.21 17.13
C LYS A 164 2.90 23.01 15.82
N ARG A 165 4.05 22.95 15.13
CA ARG A 165 4.24 23.62 13.82
C ARG A 165 3.35 23.03 12.73
N VAL A 166 3.23 21.68 12.68
CA VAL A 166 2.38 20.98 11.74
C VAL A 166 0.90 21.21 12.08
N GLY A 167 0.57 21.19 13.36
CA GLY A 167 -0.79 21.26 13.88
C GLY A 167 -1.59 19.96 13.70
N PRO A 168 -2.77 19.86 14.34
CA PRO A 168 -3.68 18.74 14.14
C PRO A 168 -4.18 18.70 12.69
N PRO A 169 -4.45 17.50 12.14
CA PRO A 169 -5.01 17.39 10.80
C PRO A 169 -6.46 17.89 10.77
N VAL A 170 -6.84 18.51 9.66
CA VAL A 170 -8.22 18.91 9.37
C VAL A 170 -8.76 17.98 8.29
N MET A 171 -9.84 17.27 8.57
CA MET A 171 -10.40 16.25 7.66
C MET A 171 -9.33 15.22 7.18
N GLY A 172 -8.38 14.88 8.05
CA GLY A 172 -7.27 13.96 7.71
C GLY A 172 -6.07 14.60 7.02
N VAL A 173 -6.13 15.89 6.69
CA VAL A 173 -5.07 16.60 5.97
C VAL A 173 -4.23 17.46 6.91
N TYR A 174 -2.92 17.27 6.89
CA TYR A 174 -1.98 18.05 7.69
C TYR A 174 -1.61 19.37 7.02
N LYS A 175 -1.33 20.41 7.81
CA LYS A 175 -0.70 21.63 7.32
C LYS A 175 0.62 21.28 6.63
N GLY A 176 0.81 21.76 5.40
CA GLY A 176 1.96 21.38 4.55
C GLY A 176 1.79 20.04 3.82
N GLY A 177 0.56 19.47 3.82
CA GLY A 177 0.21 18.27 3.03
C GLY A 177 1.12 17.08 3.36
N PHE A 178 1.70 16.46 2.35
CA PHE A 178 2.59 15.31 2.48
C PHE A 178 3.76 15.55 3.45
N ASP A 179 4.42 16.70 3.39
CA ASP A 179 5.58 16.99 4.24
C ASP A 179 5.19 17.17 5.70
N GLY A 180 4.03 17.79 5.97
CA GLY A 180 3.45 17.88 7.31
C GLY A 180 3.12 16.52 7.87
N MET A 181 2.45 15.67 7.09
CA MET A 181 2.17 14.29 7.47
C MET A 181 3.46 13.51 7.76
N MET A 182 4.48 13.60 6.92
CA MET A 182 5.75 12.91 7.13
C MET A 182 6.52 13.43 8.35
N ALA A 183 6.36 14.70 8.71
CA ALA A 183 6.93 15.24 9.95
C ALA A 183 6.23 14.63 11.18
N GLN A 184 4.91 14.55 11.18
CA GLN A 184 4.14 13.86 12.22
C GLN A 184 4.50 12.37 12.30
N ARG A 185 4.58 11.65 11.16
CA ARG A 185 4.97 10.22 11.11
C ARG A 185 6.32 9.94 11.75
N ARG A 186 7.31 10.82 11.53
CA ARG A 186 8.64 10.67 12.18
C ARG A 186 8.55 10.72 13.70
N VAL A 187 7.72 11.60 14.25
CA VAL A 187 7.50 11.66 15.71
C VAL A 187 6.75 10.42 16.19
N MET A 188 5.64 10.07 15.54
CA MET A 188 4.86 8.88 15.87
C MET A 188 5.72 7.61 15.89
N MET A 189 6.56 7.42 14.86
CA MET A 189 7.47 6.27 14.76
C MET A 189 8.52 6.24 15.88
N LYS A 190 8.99 7.41 16.33
CA LYS A 190 9.94 7.51 17.46
C LYS A 190 9.38 6.88 18.71
N TYR A 191 8.06 6.98 18.93
CA TYR A 191 7.34 6.46 20.09
C TYR A 191 6.65 5.11 19.84
N GLY A 192 6.98 4.43 18.73
CA GLY A 192 6.48 3.08 18.46
C GLY A 192 5.07 3.00 17.89
N GLY A 193 4.46 4.12 17.49
CA GLY A 193 3.11 4.16 16.93
C GLY A 193 2.96 3.49 15.56
N TYR A 194 4.03 2.94 15.00
CA TYR A 194 3.99 2.20 13.74
C TYR A 194 4.08 0.68 13.93
N SER A 195 4.67 0.20 15.03
CA SER A 195 4.88 -1.22 15.28
C SER A 195 5.00 -1.50 16.75
N GLN A 196 4.33 -2.53 17.22
CA GLN A 196 4.45 -3.04 18.60
C GLN A 196 5.78 -3.76 18.87
N SER A 197 6.62 -3.95 17.85
CA SER A 197 7.91 -4.59 18.02
C SER A 197 8.87 -3.70 18.83
N LYS A 198 9.33 -4.20 19.96
CA LYS A 198 10.35 -3.54 20.79
C LYS A 198 11.73 -3.45 20.12
N LYS A 199 11.95 -4.19 19.03
CA LYS A 199 13.22 -4.14 18.26
C LYS A 199 13.19 -2.95 17.30
N LYS A 200 13.95 -1.90 17.60
CA LYS A 200 14.21 -0.77 16.69
C LYS A 200 15.02 -1.29 15.51
N ARG A 201 14.36 -1.69 14.43
CA ARG A 201 15.03 -2.00 13.16
C ARG A 201 15.14 -0.71 12.35
N SER A 202 16.32 -0.46 11.78
CA SER A 202 16.49 0.62 10.82
C SER A 202 15.54 0.39 9.62
N TYR A 203 14.73 1.38 9.28
CA TYR A 203 13.85 1.34 8.08
C TYR A 203 14.65 0.96 6.82
N PHE A 204 15.85 1.52 6.67
CA PHE A 204 16.72 1.21 5.55
C PHE A 204 17.06 -0.28 5.47
N ARG A 205 17.50 -0.88 6.58
CA ARG A 205 17.87 -2.31 6.62
C ARG A 205 16.68 -3.25 6.52
N SER A 206 15.51 -2.85 7.01
CA SER A 206 14.34 -3.73 7.03
C SER A 206 13.47 -3.64 5.79
N MET A 207 13.53 -2.54 5.05
CA MET A 207 12.68 -2.29 3.88
C MET A 207 13.48 -2.07 2.60
N VAL A 208 14.46 -1.15 2.62
CA VAL A 208 15.16 -0.74 1.39
C VAL A 208 16.15 -1.82 0.93
N VAL A 209 16.95 -2.39 1.83
CA VAL A 209 17.92 -3.44 1.45
C VAL A 209 17.22 -4.67 0.88
N PRO A 210 16.20 -5.29 1.53
CA PRO A 210 15.47 -6.40 0.95
C PRO A 210 14.82 -6.06 -0.40
N MET A 211 14.28 -4.86 -0.55
CA MET A 211 13.72 -4.39 -1.81
C MET A 211 14.76 -4.38 -2.94
N LEU A 212 15.94 -3.81 -2.69
CA LEU A 212 17.01 -3.73 -3.70
C LEU A 212 17.59 -5.11 -4.05
N CYS A 213 17.71 -6.01 -3.06
CA CYS A 213 18.26 -7.35 -3.24
C CYS A 213 17.24 -8.38 -3.78
N SER A 214 15.95 -8.05 -3.82
CA SER A 214 14.90 -9.00 -4.18
C SER A 214 14.85 -9.39 -5.66
N GLY A 215 15.46 -8.60 -6.55
CA GLY A 215 15.28 -8.76 -8.01
C GLY A 215 13.85 -8.45 -8.51
N GLU A 216 12.98 -7.86 -7.65
CA GLU A 216 11.61 -7.53 -8.01
C GLU A 216 11.48 -6.25 -8.83
N TYR A 217 12.42 -5.34 -8.71
CA TYR A 217 12.33 -4.00 -9.28
C TYR A 217 13.45 -3.74 -10.28
N SER A 218 13.07 -3.30 -11.48
CA SER A 218 14.00 -2.68 -12.41
C SER A 218 14.33 -1.24 -11.99
N ILE A 219 15.36 -0.64 -12.55
CA ILE A 219 15.72 0.77 -12.27
C ILE A 219 14.53 1.72 -12.51
N PRO A 220 13.76 1.62 -13.63
CA PRO A 220 12.54 2.41 -13.80
C PRO A 220 11.49 2.19 -12.72
N ASP A 221 11.33 0.95 -12.21
CA ASP A 221 10.39 0.66 -11.13
C ASP A 221 10.81 1.35 -9.84
N LEU A 222 12.11 1.36 -9.51
CA LEU A 222 12.65 2.01 -8.32
C LEU A 222 12.37 3.53 -8.30
N ILE A 223 12.33 4.19 -9.45
CA ILE A 223 11.90 5.59 -9.56
C ILE A 223 10.44 5.72 -9.09
N GLY A 224 9.57 4.82 -9.56
CA GLY A 224 8.16 4.79 -9.15
C GLY A 224 7.97 4.41 -7.68
N VAL A 225 8.84 3.54 -7.13
CA VAL A 225 8.84 3.25 -5.68
C VAL A 225 9.20 4.51 -4.87
N ALA A 226 10.24 5.23 -5.28
CA ALA A 226 10.72 6.40 -4.55
C ALA A 226 9.75 7.60 -4.62
N LYS A 227 9.07 7.77 -5.74
CA LYS A 227 8.18 8.93 -5.99
C LYS A 227 6.70 8.62 -5.74
N GLY A 228 6.28 7.36 -5.87
CA GLY A 228 4.87 6.95 -5.91
C GLY A 228 4.08 7.39 -4.68
N TYR A 229 4.63 7.21 -3.49
CA TYR A 229 3.92 7.57 -2.25
C TYR A 229 3.54 9.06 -2.21
N ARG A 230 4.52 9.95 -2.45
CA ARG A 230 4.24 11.39 -2.54
C ARG A 230 3.28 11.69 -3.68
N TYR A 231 3.54 11.13 -4.86
CA TYR A 231 2.78 11.41 -6.08
C TYR A 231 1.31 11.04 -5.95
N VAL A 232 1.01 9.83 -5.49
CA VAL A 232 -0.38 9.37 -5.36
C VAL A 232 -1.07 10.07 -4.20
N LEU A 233 -0.43 10.18 -3.04
CA LEU A 233 -1.05 10.77 -1.86
C LEU A 233 -1.35 12.27 -2.00
N THR A 234 -0.54 13.01 -2.78
CA THR A 234 -0.80 14.44 -3.01
C THR A 234 -1.86 14.69 -4.08
N ALA A 235 -2.21 13.69 -4.88
CA ALA A 235 -3.26 13.78 -5.90
C ALA A 235 -4.64 13.41 -5.37
N MET A 236 -4.72 12.58 -4.32
CA MET A 236 -5.95 12.11 -3.68
C MET A 236 -6.38 13.06 -2.55
#